data_01bba9485a229520ea50c0ed5230f8a8
#
_entry.id   01bba9485a229520ea50c0ed5230f8a8
#
_cell.length_a   1.000
_cell.length_b   1.000
_cell.length_c   1.000
_cell.angle_alpha   90.00
_cell.angle_beta   90.00
_cell.angle_gamma   90.00
#
_symmetry.space_group_name_H-M   'P 1'
#
loop_
_entity.id
_entity.type
_entity.pdbx_description
1 polymer ?
#
loop_
_entity_poly.entity_id
_entity_poly.type
_entity_poly.pdbx_seq_one_letter_code
_entity_poly.pdbx_strand_id
1 'polypeptide(L)'
;MNRRSVLRAIGLTAAFVGTGGWLRAASAQPVPPPPPGYRPPGPNHVPGRPPYADRPGFAPPAARHDRRPPPPRPHGYIWTDGYWRWQRGRYIWVPGRWVARRPGRRWVPGYWRRQGQVWIYVDGTWR
;
A
#
# COMPACT_ATOMS: atom_id res chain seq x y z
N MET A 1 -10.65 -15.06 80.73
CA MET A 1 -9.60 -14.60 81.68
C MET A 1 -8.62 -13.77 80.90
N ASN A 2 -8.64 -12.44 81.12
CA ASN A 2 -7.51 -11.53 81.36
C ASN A 2 -6.42 -11.50 80.27
N ARG A 3 -5.89 -10.44 79.76
CA ARG A 3 -5.76 -9.00 80.15
C ARG A 3 -5.20 -8.28 78.93
N ARG A 4 -5.76 -7.17 78.55
CA ARG A 4 -5.20 -5.82 78.67
C ARG A 4 -3.70 -5.71 78.42
N SER A 5 -3.32 -5.02 77.34
CA SER A 5 -2.38 -3.89 77.49
C SER A 5 -2.39 -3.02 76.21
N VAL A 6 -2.70 -1.81 76.48
CA VAL A 6 -2.56 -0.58 75.70
C VAL A 6 -1.11 -0.18 75.62
N LEU A 7 -0.62 0.33 74.49
CA LEU A 7 0.42 1.37 74.38
C LEU A 7 0.48 1.81 72.90
N ARG A 8 -0.09 2.97 72.62
CA ARG A 8 0.51 4.31 72.41
C ARG A 8 1.49 4.34 71.24
N ALA A 9 1.00 4.92 70.18
CA ALA A 9 1.47 6.17 69.54
C ALA A 9 2.94 6.23 69.12
N ILE A 10 3.14 6.54 67.87
CA ILE A 10 3.88 7.73 67.40
C ILE A 10 3.60 7.86 65.91
N GLY A 11 3.09 9.04 65.56
CA GLY A 11 2.84 9.41 64.20
C GLY A 11 4.13 9.64 63.41
N LEU A 12 4.14 9.19 62.19
CA LEU A 12 5.05 9.70 61.15
C LEU A 12 4.18 10.10 59.97
N THR A 13 3.88 11.35 59.88
CA THR A 13 3.32 12.01 58.71
C THR A 13 4.41 12.03 57.63
N ALA A 14 4.41 11.05 56.76
CA ALA A 14 5.15 11.12 55.52
C ALA A 14 4.30 11.91 54.52
N ALA A 15 4.67 13.16 54.30
CA ALA A 15 4.12 13.99 53.23
C ALA A 15 4.57 13.39 51.89
N PHE A 16 3.68 12.66 51.23
CA PHE A 16 3.83 12.29 49.85
C PHE A 16 3.55 13.53 48.99
N VAL A 17 4.61 14.21 48.58
CA VAL A 17 4.54 15.18 47.49
C VAL A 17 4.26 14.39 46.20
N GLY A 18 3.00 14.23 45.90
CA GLY A 18 2.55 13.70 44.63
C GLY A 18 2.89 14.70 43.53
N THR A 19 3.98 14.45 42.81
CA THR A 19 4.20 15.06 41.51
C THR A 19 3.16 14.49 40.57
N GLY A 20 2.02 15.18 40.52
CA GLY A 20 0.96 14.91 39.55
C GLY A 20 1.50 15.16 38.16
N GLY A 21 2.01 14.10 37.52
CA GLY A 21 2.27 14.09 36.10
C GLY A 21 0.94 14.28 35.37
N TRP A 22 0.71 15.47 34.89
CA TRP A 22 -0.38 15.76 33.97
C TRP A 22 -0.11 15.01 32.68
N LEU A 23 -0.64 13.81 32.55
CA LEU A 23 -0.79 13.14 31.25
C LEU A 23 -1.74 14.03 30.43
N ARG A 24 -1.16 14.95 29.68
CA ARG A 24 -1.89 15.62 28.62
C ARG A 24 -2.34 14.52 27.65
N ALA A 25 -3.60 14.15 27.74
CA ALA A 25 -4.26 13.43 26.69
C ALA A 25 -4.11 14.30 25.43
N ALA A 26 -3.30 13.84 24.49
CA ALA A 26 -3.24 14.46 23.18
C ALA A 26 -4.64 14.32 22.57
N SER A 27 -5.39 15.41 22.58
CA SER A 27 -6.67 15.48 21.88
C SER A 27 -6.38 15.24 20.41
N ALA A 28 -6.73 14.07 19.89
CA ALA A 28 -6.69 13.80 18.46
C ALA A 28 -7.67 14.78 17.80
N GLN A 29 -7.13 15.81 17.16
CA GLN A 29 -7.96 16.72 16.37
C GLN A 29 -8.58 15.92 15.22
N PRO A 30 -9.88 16.08 14.95
CA PRO A 30 -10.51 15.43 13.81
C PRO A 30 -9.79 15.88 12.54
N VAL A 31 -9.30 14.90 11.77
CA VAL A 31 -8.65 15.16 10.47
C VAL A 31 -9.69 15.78 9.55
N PRO A 32 -9.43 16.95 8.97
CA PRO A 32 -10.37 17.57 8.04
C PRO A 32 -10.61 16.67 6.85
N PRO A 33 -11.82 16.67 6.27
CA PRO A 33 -12.13 15.88 5.09
C PRO A 33 -11.22 16.29 3.93
N PRO A 34 -10.76 15.34 3.11
CA PRO A 34 -9.92 15.64 1.97
C PRO A 34 -10.67 16.52 0.95
N PRO A 35 -9.95 17.40 0.22
CA PRO A 35 -10.55 18.27 -0.78
C PRO A 35 -11.20 17.46 -1.91
N PRO A 36 -12.21 18.02 -2.60
CA PRO A 36 -12.83 17.36 -3.75
C PRO A 36 -11.77 16.98 -4.79
N GLY A 37 -11.80 15.72 -5.23
CA GLY A 37 -10.80 15.19 -6.17
C GLY A 37 -9.55 14.56 -5.52
N TYR A 38 -9.43 14.57 -4.20
CA TYR A 38 -8.36 13.84 -3.51
C TYR A 38 -8.50 12.33 -3.76
N ARG A 39 -7.50 11.77 -4.41
CA ARG A 39 -7.32 10.34 -4.53
C ARG A 39 -6.26 9.91 -3.51
N PRO A 40 -6.59 9.05 -2.54
CA PRO A 40 -5.59 8.61 -1.57
C PRO A 40 -4.41 7.96 -2.29
N PRO A 41 -3.19 8.18 -1.79
CA PRO A 41 -2.00 7.49 -2.31
C PRO A 41 -2.22 5.98 -2.25
N GLY A 42 -1.77 5.28 -3.28
CA GLY A 42 -1.82 3.82 -3.32
C GLY A 42 -1.00 3.19 -2.19
N PRO A 43 -1.18 1.88 -1.94
CA PRO A 43 -0.56 1.18 -0.80
C PRO A 43 0.97 1.23 -0.73
N ASN A 44 1.63 1.67 -1.80
CA ASN A 44 3.10 1.83 -1.87
C ASN A 44 3.55 3.31 -1.78
N HIS A 45 2.68 4.22 -1.32
CA HIS A 45 3.05 5.62 -1.17
C HIS A 45 3.90 5.81 0.10
N VAL A 46 5.13 6.28 -0.08
CA VAL A 46 6.01 6.70 1.02
C VAL A 46 5.86 8.20 1.20
N PRO A 47 5.40 8.69 2.39
CA PRO A 47 5.28 10.11 2.65
C PRO A 47 6.60 10.85 2.42
N GLY A 48 6.56 11.99 1.74
CA GLY A 48 7.74 12.80 1.43
C GLY A 48 8.55 12.35 0.20
N ARG A 49 8.20 11.24 -0.43
CA ARG A 49 8.80 10.80 -1.69
C ARG A 49 8.02 11.39 -2.88
N PRO A 50 8.69 11.99 -3.87
CA PRO A 50 8.01 12.49 -5.06
C PRO A 50 7.15 11.40 -5.70
N PRO A 51 5.93 11.69 -6.19
CA PRO A 51 5.02 10.69 -6.75
C PRO A 51 5.60 9.93 -7.96
N TYR A 52 6.71 10.40 -8.51
CA TYR A 52 7.41 9.79 -9.64
C TYR A 52 8.72 9.09 -9.27
N ALA A 53 9.13 9.13 -8.00
CA ALA A 53 10.40 8.55 -7.55
C ALA A 53 10.52 7.03 -7.80
N ASP A 54 9.38 6.34 -7.91
CA ASP A 54 9.31 4.91 -8.20
C ASP A 54 9.08 4.58 -9.67
N ARG A 55 9.17 5.58 -10.56
CA ARG A 55 8.92 5.38 -11.99
C ARG A 55 10.22 5.40 -12.77
N PRO A 56 10.35 4.57 -13.82
CA PRO A 56 11.56 4.54 -14.62
C PRO A 56 11.74 5.83 -15.44
N GLY A 57 12.95 6.38 -15.43
CA GLY A 57 13.35 7.48 -16.29
C GLY A 57 13.76 7.04 -17.70
N PHE A 58 13.82 5.74 -17.96
CA PHE A 58 14.21 5.16 -19.25
C PHE A 58 13.15 4.19 -19.78
N ALA A 59 13.13 3.98 -21.09
CA ALA A 59 12.15 3.11 -21.74
C ALA A 59 12.24 1.66 -21.26
N PRO A 60 11.11 0.93 -21.26
CA PRO A 60 11.15 -0.51 -21.04
C PRO A 60 11.97 -1.17 -22.14
N PRO A 61 12.62 -2.30 -21.86
CA PRO A 61 13.28 -3.11 -22.89
C PRO A 61 12.27 -3.60 -23.94
N ALA A 62 12.77 -4.09 -25.07
CA ALA A 62 11.92 -4.73 -26.07
C ALA A 62 11.07 -5.85 -25.47
N ALA A 63 9.83 -5.97 -25.93
CA ALA A 63 8.94 -7.04 -25.49
C ALA A 63 9.56 -8.41 -25.78
N ARG A 64 9.38 -9.35 -24.85
CA ARG A 64 9.78 -10.73 -25.06
C ARG A 64 8.64 -11.49 -25.69
N HIS A 65 8.98 -12.47 -26.52
CA HIS A 65 8.02 -13.43 -27.06
C HIS A 65 7.93 -14.62 -26.11
N ASP A 66 6.80 -14.78 -25.47
CA ASP A 66 6.56 -15.93 -24.61
C ASP A 66 6.05 -17.10 -25.44
N ARG A 67 6.48 -18.31 -25.08
CA ARG A 67 5.87 -19.52 -25.62
C ARG A 67 4.43 -19.61 -25.11
N ARG A 68 3.49 -19.61 -26.04
CA ARG A 68 2.06 -19.74 -25.74
C ARG A 68 1.71 -21.21 -25.50
N PRO A 69 1.41 -21.65 -24.27
CA PRO A 69 0.94 -23.00 -24.02
C PRO A 69 -0.49 -23.19 -24.53
N PRO A 70 -0.97 -24.43 -24.68
CA PRO A 70 -2.37 -24.68 -24.99
C PRO A 70 -3.30 -23.99 -23.99
N PRO A 71 -4.47 -23.53 -24.42
CA PRO A 71 -5.44 -22.93 -23.51
C PRO A 71 -5.96 -23.96 -22.48
N PRO A 72 -6.32 -23.53 -21.26
CA PRO A 72 -6.86 -24.41 -20.23
C PRO A 72 -8.12 -25.15 -20.65
N ARG A 73 -8.90 -24.54 -21.57
CA ARG A 73 -10.08 -25.11 -22.22
C ARG A 73 -10.12 -24.65 -23.67
N PRO A 74 -10.75 -25.42 -24.59
CA PRO A 74 -10.81 -25.08 -26.02
C PRO A 74 -11.39 -23.70 -26.30
N HIS A 75 -12.34 -23.27 -25.47
CA HIS A 75 -13.03 -22.00 -25.64
C HIS A 75 -13.08 -21.20 -24.34
N GLY A 76 -13.42 -19.91 -24.44
CA GLY A 76 -13.64 -19.04 -23.30
C GLY A 76 -12.39 -18.37 -22.71
N TYR A 77 -11.24 -18.47 -23.37
CA TYR A 77 -10.01 -17.79 -22.96
C TYR A 77 -9.42 -16.95 -24.09
N ILE A 78 -8.67 -15.94 -23.71
CA ILE A 78 -7.80 -15.19 -24.61
C ILE A 78 -6.38 -15.21 -24.05
N TRP A 79 -5.42 -15.21 -24.95
CA TRP A 79 -4.03 -15.03 -24.57
C TRP A 79 -3.74 -13.55 -24.37
N THR A 80 -3.05 -13.21 -23.27
CA THR A 80 -2.49 -11.88 -23.03
C THR A 80 -0.98 -12.02 -23.05
N ASP A 81 -0.33 -11.26 -23.91
CA ASP A 81 1.12 -11.26 -23.99
C ASP A 81 1.74 -10.77 -22.70
N GLY A 82 2.98 -11.19 -22.44
CA GLY A 82 3.76 -10.71 -21.32
C GLY A 82 4.09 -9.24 -21.43
N TYR A 83 4.50 -8.66 -20.33
CA TYR A 83 4.86 -7.25 -20.26
C TYR A 83 5.96 -7.00 -19.24
N TRP A 84 6.65 -5.88 -19.38
CA TRP A 84 7.60 -5.42 -18.38
C TRP A 84 6.86 -4.71 -17.24
N ARG A 85 7.16 -5.13 -16.01
CA ARG A 85 6.73 -4.47 -14.79
C ARG A 85 7.92 -3.75 -14.17
N TRP A 86 7.73 -2.51 -13.74
CA TRP A 86 8.71 -1.80 -12.95
C TRP A 86 8.58 -2.16 -11.47
N GLN A 87 9.65 -2.66 -10.89
CA GLN A 87 9.66 -3.03 -9.48
C GLN A 87 11.06 -2.87 -8.90
N ARG A 88 11.14 -2.18 -7.77
CA ARG A 88 12.42 -1.97 -7.04
C ARG A 88 13.55 -1.45 -7.93
N GLY A 89 13.27 -0.44 -8.74
CA GLY A 89 14.28 0.20 -9.58
C GLY A 89 14.69 -0.55 -10.85
N ARG A 90 13.98 -1.61 -11.25
CA ARG A 90 14.28 -2.40 -12.44
C ARG A 90 13.04 -2.91 -13.15
N TYR A 91 13.18 -3.21 -14.43
CA TYR A 91 12.17 -3.91 -15.20
C TYR A 91 12.24 -5.42 -14.97
N ILE A 92 11.11 -6.02 -14.63
CA ILE A 92 10.93 -7.46 -14.46
C ILE A 92 9.92 -7.94 -15.49
N TRP A 93 10.24 -8.99 -16.22
CA TRP A 93 9.32 -9.57 -17.18
C TRP A 93 8.22 -10.36 -16.46
N VAL A 94 6.97 -10.05 -16.79
CA VAL A 94 5.80 -10.81 -16.39
C VAL A 94 5.34 -11.61 -17.61
N PRO A 95 5.41 -12.95 -17.57
CA PRO A 95 5.06 -13.76 -18.74
C PRO A 95 3.59 -13.62 -19.12
N GLY A 96 3.30 -13.87 -20.39
CA GLY A 96 1.95 -13.96 -20.90
C GLY A 96 1.15 -15.07 -20.25
N ARG A 97 -0.18 -14.91 -20.28
CA ARG A 97 -1.10 -15.87 -19.65
C ARG A 97 -2.45 -15.92 -20.35
N TRP A 98 -3.14 -17.03 -20.18
CA TRP A 98 -4.53 -17.15 -20.55
C TRP A 98 -5.44 -16.46 -19.53
N VAL A 99 -6.37 -15.66 -20.03
CA VAL A 99 -7.37 -14.94 -19.22
C VAL A 99 -8.76 -15.31 -19.70
N ALA A 100 -9.67 -15.58 -18.78
CA ALA A 100 -11.06 -15.88 -19.14
C ALA A 100 -11.70 -14.71 -19.86
N ARG A 101 -12.38 -14.97 -20.97
CA ARG A 101 -13.17 -13.98 -21.70
C ARG A 101 -14.30 -13.43 -20.84
N ARG A 102 -14.56 -12.15 -20.99
CA ARG A 102 -15.74 -11.52 -20.44
C ARG A 102 -16.76 -11.32 -21.54
N PRO A 103 -17.97 -11.90 -21.46
CA PRO A 103 -19.02 -11.71 -22.46
C PRO A 103 -19.28 -10.23 -22.73
N GLY A 104 -19.44 -9.86 -23.98
CA GLY A 104 -19.67 -8.47 -24.36
C GLY A 104 -18.50 -7.51 -24.15
N ARG A 105 -17.32 -7.99 -23.76
CA ARG A 105 -16.13 -7.18 -23.51
C ARG A 105 -14.97 -7.57 -24.39
N ARG A 106 -14.22 -6.56 -24.82
CA ARG A 106 -12.97 -6.72 -25.56
C ARG A 106 -11.79 -6.42 -24.64
N TRP A 107 -10.79 -7.27 -24.66
CA TRP A 107 -9.53 -7.02 -23.95
C TRP A 107 -8.70 -5.98 -24.68
N VAL A 108 -8.26 -4.96 -23.96
CA VAL A 108 -7.27 -3.98 -24.43
C VAL A 108 -6.00 -4.21 -23.63
N PRO A 109 -4.88 -4.60 -24.27
CA PRO A 109 -3.64 -4.84 -23.57
C PRO A 109 -3.08 -3.58 -22.92
N GLY A 110 -2.33 -3.75 -21.84
CA GLY A 110 -1.59 -2.66 -21.22
C GLY A 110 -0.39 -2.24 -22.08
N TYR A 111 0.05 -1.03 -21.84
CA TYR A 111 1.18 -0.45 -22.58
C TYR A 111 1.94 0.56 -21.75
N TRP A 112 3.19 0.76 -22.11
CA TRP A 112 4.02 1.82 -21.55
C TRP A 112 3.87 3.11 -22.36
N ARG A 113 3.77 4.23 -21.68
CA ARG A 113 3.83 5.56 -22.31
C ARG A 113 4.78 6.47 -21.57
N ARG A 114 5.42 7.37 -22.29
CA ARG A 114 6.23 8.43 -21.71
C ARG A 114 5.33 9.58 -21.23
N GLN A 115 5.62 10.07 -20.04
CA GLN A 115 4.96 11.25 -19.48
C GLN A 115 6.03 12.16 -18.85
N GLY A 116 6.39 13.21 -19.55
CA GLY A 116 7.54 14.06 -19.18
C GLY A 116 8.84 13.27 -19.17
N GLN A 117 9.51 13.22 -18.04
CA GLN A 117 10.80 12.54 -17.87
C GLN A 117 10.68 11.08 -17.41
N VAL A 118 9.48 10.57 -17.22
CA VAL A 118 9.26 9.22 -16.69
C VAL A 118 8.38 8.38 -17.62
N TRP A 119 8.47 7.07 -17.45
CA TRP A 119 7.61 6.11 -18.12
C TRP A 119 6.54 5.59 -17.16
N ILE A 120 5.32 5.44 -17.69
CA ILE A 120 4.15 4.99 -16.95
C ILE A 120 3.54 3.81 -17.66
N TYR A 121 3.28 2.74 -16.92
CA TYR A 121 2.52 1.61 -17.43
C TYR A 121 1.03 1.88 -17.26
N VAL A 122 0.29 1.72 -18.35
CA VAL A 122 -1.16 1.74 -18.37
C VAL A 122 -1.64 0.30 -18.37
N ASP A 123 -2.38 -0.10 -17.34
CA ASP A 123 -2.85 -1.47 -17.21
C ASP A 123 -3.83 -1.87 -18.30
N GLY A 124 -3.76 -3.12 -18.73
CA GLY A 124 -4.74 -3.70 -19.63
C GLY A 124 -6.13 -3.77 -18.96
N THR A 125 -7.17 -3.58 -19.76
CA THR A 125 -8.54 -3.52 -19.27
C THR A 125 -9.53 -4.15 -20.25
N TRP A 126 -10.70 -4.53 -19.73
CA TRP A 126 -11.85 -4.96 -20.51
C TRP A 126 -12.76 -3.78 -20.87
N ARG A 127 -13.02 -3.59 -22.14
CA ARG A 127 -13.94 -2.56 -22.66
C ARG A 127 -15.11 -3.19 -23.37
#